data_f1d323fceb2c5e571e22b0b413e64844
#
_entry.id   f1d323fceb2c5e571e22b0b413e64844
#
_cell.length_a   1.000
_cell.length_b   1.000
_cell.length_c   1.000
_cell.angle_alpha   90.00
_cell.angle_beta   90.00
_cell.angle_gamma   90.00
#
_symmetry.space_group_name_H-M   'P 1'
#
loop_
_entity.id
_entity.type
_entity.pdbx_description
1 polymer ?
#
loop_
_entity_poly.entity_id
_entity_poly.type
_entity_poly.pdbx_seq_one_letter_code
_entity_poly.pdbx_strand_id
1 'polypeptide(L)'
;MQNSNNQPADAKAAPEPEQEPDQTQEQAHEEKKQHNLVMLEAALYVAGRPLNINEICSVLSTRSKKRTHQYVKELMAEYATKNTALEILALKDERYVLQLKAEFTPLVKKLVNRPLLSSGPLKTLSYVAYRQPISQKRVIEVRGQHAYGHIKTLRDMGLVATERNGRSFVLKTTDYFADYFGLTQDPSSLKRDLKRIFGEALKDAQQAANKDEPQT
;
A
#
# COMPACT_ATOMS: atom_id res chain seq x y z
N MET A 1 29.23 -87.84 -34.41
CA MET A 1 30.33 -87.12 -35.09
C MET A 1 29.89 -85.73 -35.37
N GLN A 2 30.68 -84.76 -34.90
CA GLN A 2 30.79 -83.33 -35.28
C GLN A 2 29.52 -82.44 -34.92
N ASN A 3 29.56 -81.75 -33.86
CA ASN A 3 30.23 -80.46 -33.58
C ASN A 3 29.98 -79.38 -34.64
N SER A 4 29.16 -78.43 -34.28
CA SER A 4 29.34 -77.04 -34.77
C SER A 4 28.76 -76.06 -33.74
N ASN A 5 29.70 -75.40 -33.18
CA ASN A 5 29.64 -74.23 -32.30
C ASN A 5 29.04 -73.06 -33.09
N ASN A 6 28.09 -72.38 -32.60
CA ASN A 6 27.71 -71.07 -33.09
C ASN A 6 27.39 -70.12 -31.90
N GLN A 7 28.38 -69.31 -31.64
CA GLN A 7 28.33 -68.20 -30.68
C GLN A 7 27.59 -67.02 -31.34
N PRO A 8 26.61 -66.38 -30.74
CA PRO A 8 26.13 -65.09 -31.22
C PRO A 8 26.92 -63.97 -30.57
N ALA A 9 27.29 -63.06 -31.43
CA ALA A 9 28.04 -61.86 -31.19
C ALA A 9 27.41 -60.89 -30.17
N ASP A 10 28.32 -60.26 -29.44
CA ASP A 10 28.06 -59.11 -28.58
C ASP A 10 27.30 -57.99 -29.34
N ALA A 11 26.05 -57.78 -28.95
CA ALA A 11 25.33 -56.55 -29.26
C ALA A 11 25.76 -55.47 -28.26
N LYS A 12 26.65 -54.62 -28.68
CA LYS A 12 27.09 -53.39 -28.02
C LYS A 12 25.85 -52.51 -27.84
N ALA A 13 25.40 -52.33 -26.60
CA ALA A 13 24.37 -51.39 -26.25
C ALA A 13 24.84 -49.98 -26.62
N ALA A 14 24.05 -49.30 -27.45
CA ALA A 14 24.23 -47.86 -27.72
C ALA A 14 24.01 -47.07 -26.45
N PRO A 15 24.77 -46.01 -26.17
CA PRO A 15 24.52 -45.15 -25.04
C PRO A 15 23.14 -44.45 -25.22
N GLU A 16 22.32 -44.53 -24.20
CA GLU A 16 21.09 -43.74 -24.12
C GLU A 16 21.49 -42.27 -24.24
N PRO A 17 20.70 -41.45 -24.98
CA PRO A 17 20.96 -40.02 -25.06
C PRO A 17 20.78 -39.43 -23.67
N GLU A 18 21.85 -38.89 -23.11
CA GLU A 18 21.82 -38.01 -21.94
C GLU A 18 20.82 -36.91 -22.26
N GLN A 19 19.70 -36.86 -21.50
CA GLN A 19 18.70 -35.80 -21.59
C GLN A 19 19.39 -34.52 -21.10
N GLU A 20 19.76 -33.64 -22.04
CA GLU A 20 20.18 -32.30 -21.72
C GLU A 20 19.11 -31.65 -20.84
N PRO A 21 19.48 -31.01 -19.71
CA PRO A 21 18.48 -30.34 -18.85
C PRO A 21 17.72 -29.30 -19.66
N ASP A 22 16.41 -29.37 -19.54
CA ASP A 22 15.38 -28.72 -20.32
C ASP A 22 15.55 -27.18 -20.29
N GLN A 23 16.44 -26.61 -21.06
CA GLN A 23 16.69 -25.17 -21.25
C GLN A 23 15.39 -24.42 -21.61
N THR A 24 14.46 -25.13 -22.23
CA THR A 24 13.15 -24.58 -22.60
C THR A 24 12.25 -24.33 -21.37
N GLN A 25 12.34 -25.16 -20.34
CA GLN A 25 11.55 -24.99 -19.10
C GLN A 25 12.12 -23.88 -18.22
N GLU A 26 13.42 -23.73 -18.15
CA GLU A 26 14.08 -22.65 -17.42
C GLU A 26 13.79 -21.29 -18.07
N GLN A 27 13.84 -21.21 -19.40
CA GLN A 27 13.51 -19.99 -20.14
C GLN A 27 12.04 -19.61 -19.92
N ALA A 28 11.10 -20.53 -20.05
CA ALA A 28 9.68 -20.28 -19.81
C ALA A 28 9.39 -19.87 -18.35
N HIS A 29 10.16 -20.39 -17.39
CA HIS A 29 10.04 -19.99 -15.98
C HIS A 29 10.52 -18.56 -15.74
N GLU A 30 11.65 -18.19 -16.34
CA GLU A 30 12.22 -16.84 -16.21
C GLU A 30 11.34 -15.80 -16.93
N GLU A 31 10.83 -16.10 -18.12
CA GLU A 31 9.87 -15.24 -18.83
C GLU A 31 8.61 -14.98 -18.00
N LYS A 32 8.06 -16.03 -17.39
CA LYS A 32 6.90 -15.92 -16.51
C LYS A 32 7.20 -15.08 -15.25
N LYS A 33 8.39 -15.24 -14.71
CA LYS A 33 8.85 -14.45 -13.56
C LYS A 33 8.94 -12.96 -13.93
N GLN A 34 9.61 -12.65 -15.05
CA GLN A 34 9.73 -11.28 -15.56
C GLN A 34 8.37 -10.66 -15.85
N HIS A 35 7.48 -11.41 -16.47
CA HIS A 35 6.10 -10.96 -16.68
C HIS A 35 5.40 -10.61 -15.37
N ASN A 36 5.54 -11.43 -14.32
CA ASN A 36 4.95 -11.17 -13.02
C ASN A 36 5.54 -9.92 -12.33
N LEU A 37 6.83 -9.66 -12.47
CA LEU A 37 7.47 -8.44 -11.94
C LEU A 37 6.94 -7.18 -12.63
N VAL A 38 6.80 -7.21 -13.95
CA VAL A 38 6.21 -6.11 -14.73
C VAL A 38 4.75 -5.88 -14.36
N MET A 39 3.97 -6.96 -14.19
CA MET A 39 2.57 -6.87 -13.76
C MET A 39 2.43 -6.32 -12.34
N LEU A 40 3.33 -6.69 -11.43
CA LEU A 40 3.39 -6.15 -10.07
C LEU A 40 3.70 -4.64 -10.08
N GLU A 41 4.69 -4.22 -10.84
CA GLU A 41 5.06 -2.81 -11.02
C GLU A 41 3.86 -2.00 -11.53
N ALA A 42 3.23 -2.48 -12.60
CA ALA A 42 2.03 -1.85 -13.18
C ALA A 42 0.88 -1.76 -12.16
N ALA A 43 0.66 -2.81 -11.39
CA ALA A 43 -0.39 -2.82 -10.37
C ALA A 43 -0.14 -1.78 -9.27
N LEU A 44 1.08 -1.70 -8.75
CA LEU A 44 1.46 -0.71 -7.73
C LEU A 44 1.36 0.73 -8.27
N TYR A 45 1.75 0.94 -9.53
CA TYR A 45 1.66 2.25 -10.19
C TYR A 45 0.21 2.69 -10.38
N VAL A 46 -0.63 1.84 -10.95
CA VAL A 46 -2.04 2.16 -11.26
C VAL A 46 -2.87 2.30 -9.98
N ALA A 47 -2.58 1.51 -8.95
CA ALA A 47 -3.30 1.57 -7.69
C ALA A 47 -3.17 2.94 -7.01
N GLY A 48 -1.99 3.59 -7.07
CA GLY A 48 -1.74 4.89 -6.42
C GLY A 48 -1.98 4.88 -4.90
N ARG A 49 -2.11 3.69 -4.30
CA ARG A 49 -2.34 3.43 -2.88
C ARG A 49 -1.62 2.16 -2.44
N PRO A 50 -1.42 1.96 -1.13
CA PRO A 50 -0.87 0.71 -0.63
C PRO A 50 -1.76 -0.49 -1.00
N LEU A 51 -1.15 -1.54 -1.56
CA LEU A 51 -1.79 -2.82 -1.86
C LEU A 51 -1.38 -3.87 -0.82
N ASN A 52 -2.33 -4.66 -0.35
CA ASN A 52 -2.05 -5.81 0.50
C ASN A 52 -1.66 -7.05 -0.34
N ILE A 53 -1.07 -8.05 0.32
CA ILE A 53 -0.56 -9.23 -0.39
C ILE A 53 -1.67 -10.01 -1.12
N ASN A 54 -2.91 -9.99 -0.63
CA ASN A 54 -4.01 -10.70 -1.28
C ASN A 54 -4.44 -10.00 -2.58
N GLU A 55 -4.46 -8.67 -2.59
CA GLU A 55 -4.73 -7.87 -3.80
C GLU A 55 -3.66 -8.11 -4.86
N ILE A 56 -2.38 -8.13 -4.45
CA ILE A 56 -1.25 -8.45 -5.35
C ILE A 56 -1.38 -9.88 -5.89
N CYS A 57 -1.71 -10.87 -5.05
CA CYS A 57 -1.96 -12.24 -5.48
C CYS A 57 -3.06 -12.31 -6.56
N SER A 58 -4.12 -11.52 -6.39
CA SER A 58 -5.22 -11.47 -7.37
C SER A 58 -4.77 -10.93 -8.71
N VAL A 59 -3.96 -9.86 -8.71
CA VAL A 59 -3.41 -9.27 -9.95
C VAL A 59 -2.47 -10.24 -10.66
N LEU A 60 -1.60 -10.92 -9.91
CA LEU A 60 -0.66 -11.91 -10.46
C LEU A 60 -1.32 -13.27 -10.77
N SER A 61 -2.63 -13.40 -10.57
CA SER A 61 -3.39 -14.65 -10.76
C SER A 61 -2.75 -15.84 -10.04
N THR A 62 -2.20 -15.62 -8.83
CA THR A 62 -1.52 -16.64 -8.03
C THR A 62 -2.17 -16.80 -6.66
N ARG A 63 -2.17 -18.05 -6.14
CA ARG A 63 -2.62 -18.34 -4.78
C ARG A 63 -1.46 -18.43 -3.78
N SER A 64 -0.21 -18.35 -4.25
CA SER A 64 0.97 -18.51 -3.41
C SER A 64 1.44 -17.18 -2.86
N LYS A 65 1.03 -16.83 -1.64
CA LYS A 65 1.52 -15.64 -0.91
C LYS A 65 3.05 -15.63 -0.79
N LYS A 66 3.69 -16.79 -0.55
CA LYS A 66 5.13 -16.93 -0.44
C LYS A 66 5.84 -16.47 -1.72
N ARG A 67 5.34 -16.91 -2.88
CA ARG A 67 5.90 -16.50 -4.18
C ARG A 67 5.65 -15.01 -4.44
N THR A 68 4.49 -14.50 -4.09
CA THR A 68 4.16 -13.07 -4.21
C THR A 68 5.09 -12.21 -3.36
N HIS A 69 5.35 -12.58 -2.11
CA HIS A 69 6.33 -11.89 -1.26
C HIS A 69 7.73 -11.90 -1.86
N GLN A 70 8.12 -12.98 -2.53
CA GLN A 70 9.40 -13.06 -3.21
C GLN A 70 9.47 -12.06 -4.37
N TYR A 71 8.45 -12.00 -5.23
CA TYR A 71 8.39 -11.01 -6.32
C TYR A 71 8.45 -9.57 -5.79
N VAL A 72 7.72 -9.28 -4.71
CA VAL A 72 7.77 -7.95 -4.09
C VAL A 72 9.17 -7.62 -3.61
N LYS A 73 9.87 -8.55 -2.93
CA LYS A 73 11.25 -8.36 -2.46
C LYS A 73 12.23 -8.14 -3.62
N GLU A 74 12.09 -8.90 -4.68
CA GLU A 74 12.93 -8.77 -5.88
C GLU A 74 12.73 -7.40 -6.53
N LEU A 75 11.48 -6.98 -6.72
CA LEU A 75 11.17 -5.67 -7.29
C LEU A 75 11.65 -4.52 -6.38
N MET A 76 11.51 -4.65 -5.05
CA MET A 76 12.06 -3.67 -4.10
C MET A 76 13.58 -3.56 -4.20
N ALA A 77 14.29 -4.69 -4.32
CA ALA A 77 15.74 -4.70 -4.48
C ALA A 77 16.15 -4.05 -5.81
N GLU A 78 15.41 -4.30 -6.88
CA GLU A 78 15.63 -3.65 -8.18
C GLU A 78 15.47 -2.13 -8.08
N TYR A 79 14.40 -1.65 -7.46
CA TYR A 79 14.17 -0.22 -7.26
C TYR A 79 15.18 0.45 -6.32
N ALA A 80 15.77 -0.29 -5.38
CA ALA A 80 16.83 0.20 -4.50
C ALA A 80 18.14 0.47 -5.25
N THR A 81 18.44 -0.32 -6.28
CA THR A 81 19.67 -0.19 -7.09
C THR A 81 19.47 0.70 -8.33
N LYS A 82 18.26 0.80 -8.83
CA LYS A 82 17.89 1.57 -10.01
C LYS A 82 18.01 3.09 -9.74
N ASN A 83 18.64 3.81 -10.67
CA ASN A 83 18.65 5.27 -10.62
C ASN A 83 17.30 5.83 -11.07
N THR A 84 16.34 5.83 -10.17
CA THR A 84 14.96 6.30 -10.39
C THR A 84 14.48 7.17 -9.23
N ALA A 85 13.55 8.06 -9.51
CA ALA A 85 12.91 8.90 -8.50
C ALA A 85 11.87 8.14 -7.65
N LEU A 86 11.51 6.91 -8.03
CA LEU A 86 10.50 6.11 -7.37
C LEU A 86 11.13 5.08 -6.42
N GLU A 87 10.38 4.68 -5.41
CA GLU A 87 10.72 3.61 -4.48
C GLU A 87 9.49 2.77 -4.14
N ILE A 88 9.70 1.51 -3.78
CA ILE A 88 8.64 0.67 -3.24
C ILE A 88 8.83 0.58 -1.73
N LEU A 89 7.84 1.08 -0.99
CA LEU A 89 7.84 1.08 0.47
C LEU A 89 6.98 -0.07 0.99
N ALA A 90 7.54 -0.85 1.93
CA ALA A 90 6.79 -1.81 2.72
C ALA A 90 6.26 -1.12 3.99
N LEU A 91 4.95 -1.15 4.19
CA LEU A 91 4.30 -0.67 5.41
C LEU A 91 4.30 -1.75 6.50
N LYS A 92 4.07 -1.35 7.76
CA LYS A 92 4.11 -2.27 8.91
C LYS A 92 3.05 -3.38 8.89
N ASP A 93 1.99 -3.17 8.12
CA ASP A 93 0.85 -4.07 7.97
C ASP A 93 0.92 -4.93 6.70
N GLU A 94 2.13 -5.20 6.21
CA GLU A 94 2.41 -6.00 5.00
C GLU A 94 1.73 -5.45 3.73
N ARG A 95 1.53 -4.15 3.67
CA ARG A 95 1.10 -3.44 2.47
C ARG A 95 2.29 -2.81 1.77
N TYR A 96 2.21 -2.71 0.46
CA TYR A 96 3.27 -2.19 -0.40
C TYR A 96 2.75 -1.05 -1.27
N VAL A 97 3.56 0.00 -1.43
CA VAL A 97 3.20 1.17 -2.24
C VAL A 97 4.39 1.62 -3.07
N LEU A 98 4.14 1.94 -4.33
CA LEU A 98 5.10 2.64 -5.19
C LEU A 98 4.90 4.14 -4.98
N GLN A 99 5.94 4.82 -4.58
CA GLN A 99 5.90 6.26 -4.28
C GLN A 99 7.17 6.98 -4.73
N LEU A 100 7.12 8.30 -4.70
CA LEU A 100 8.27 9.16 -4.94
C LEU A 100 9.21 9.11 -3.72
N LYS A 101 10.52 8.98 -3.95
CA LYS A 101 11.54 9.10 -2.90
C LYS A 101 11.44 10.45 -2.21
N ALA A 102 11.66 10.45 -0.90
CA ALA A 102 11.49 11.64 -0.05
C ALA A 102 12.32 12.85 -0.51
N GLU A 103 13.50 12.61 -1.07
CA GLU A 103 14.41 13.66 -1.59
C GLU A 103 13.81 14.48 -2.74
N PHE A 104 12.95 13.87 -3.58
CA PHE A 104 12.30 14.55 -4.70
C PHE A 104 11.00 15.25 -4.32
N THR A 105 10.43 14.94 -3.15
CA THR A 105 9.15 15.52 -2.69
C THR A 105 9.14 17.06 -2.68
N PRO A 106 10.21 17.77 -2.22
CA PRO A 106 10.22 19.23 -2.22
C PRO A 106 10.19 19.83 -3.63
N LEU A 107 10.80 19.15 -4.61
CA LEU A 107 10.86 19.61 -6.00
C LEU A 107 9.48 19.52 -6.67
N VAL A 108 8.76 18.43 -6.41
CA VAL A 108 7.44 18.17 -7.00
C VAL A 108 6.36 19.03 -6.35
N LYS A 109 6.50 19.41 -5.07
CA LYS A 109 5.55 20.32 -4.40
C LYS A 109 5.32 21.63 -5.19
N LYS A 110 6.32 22.10 -5.93
CA LYS A 110 6.20 23.30 -6.79
C LYS A 110 5.29 23.08 -7.99
N LEU A 111 5.11 21.84 -8.44
CA LEU A 111 4.26 21.47 -9.57
C LEU A 111 2.80 21.26 -9.15
N VAL A 112 2.57 20.96 -7.87
CA VAL A 112 1.23 20.79 -7.31
C VAL A 112 0.66 22.17 -6.96
N ASN A 113 0.08 22.81 -7.96
CA ASN A 113 -0.46 24.17 -7.82
C ASN A 113 -1.67 24.31 -6.89
N ARG A 114 -2.29 23.20 -6.50
CA ARG A 114 -3.44 23.20 -5.55
C ARG A 114 -3.32 22.01 -4.60
N PRO A 115 -3.22 22.24 -3.28
CA PRO A 115 -3.35 21.18 -2.31
C PRO A 115 -4.76 20.57 -2.44
N LEU A 116 -4.87 19.25 -2.39
CA LEU A 116 -6.15 18.53 -2.44
C LEU A 116 -7.14 19.01 -1.37
N LEU A 117 -6.60 19.40 -0.22
CA LEU A 117 -7.36 20.00 0.88
C LEU A 117 -6.80 21.39 1.20
N SER A 118 -7.65 22.40 1.20
CA SER A 118 -7.31 23.69 1.78
C SER A 118 -7.13 23.57 3.30
N SER A 119 -6.51 24.57 3.91
CA SER A 119 -6.18 24.61 5.35
C SER A 119 -7.37 24.32 6.27
N GLY A 120 -8.58 24.83 5.95
CA GLY A 120 -9.80 24.62 6.74
C GLY A 120 -10.22 23.15 6.85
N PRO A 121 -10.53 22.48 5.72
CA PRO A 121 -10.84 21.05 5.71
C PRO A 121 -9.71 20.19 6.27
N LEU A 122 -8.42 20.51 6.00
CA LEU A 122 -7.29 19.78 6.52
C LEU A 122 -7.25 19.78 8.06
N LYS A 123 -7.40 20.95 8.68
CA LYS A 123 -7.48 21.07 10.15
C LYS A 123 -8.70 20.35 10.73
N THR A 124 -9.82 20.33 10.02
CA THR A 124 -11.03 19.59 10.45
C THR A 124 -10.79 18.09 10.35
N LEU A 125 -10.17 17.62 9.27
CA LEU A 125 -9.81 16.21 9.09
C LEU A 125 -8.84 15.75 10.19
N SER A 126 -7.80 16.53 10.48
CA SER A 126 -6.84 16.23 11.55
C SER A 126 -7.49 16.11 12.90
N TYR A 127 -8.47 16.97 13.20
CA TYR A 127 -9.23 16.92 14.45
C TYR A 127 -10.11 15.67 14.55
N VAL A 128 -10.83 15.33 13.46
CA VAL A 128 -11.63 14.09 13.39
C VAL A 128 -10.74 12.87 13.56
N ALA A 129 -9.65 12.77 12.80
CA ALA A 129 -8.73 11.63 12.83
C ALA A 129 -8.11 11.41 14.23
N TYR A 130 -7.80 12.48 14.93
CA TYR A 130 -7.21 12.39 16.26
C TYR A 130 -8.21 12.01 17.35
N ARG A 131 -9.48 12.49 17.25
CA ARG A 131 -10.52 12.34 18.27
C ARG A 131 -11.57 11.27 17.94
N GLN A 132 -11.46 10.62 16.80
CA GLN A 132 -12.43 9.59 16.37
C GLN A 132 -12.56 8.42 17.36
N PRO A 133 -13.75 7.86 17.50
CA PRO A 133 -15.03 8.32 16.97
C PRO A 133 -15.54 9.59 17.66
N ILE A 134 -16.00 10.60 16.91
CA ILE A 134 -16.40 11.90 17.45
C ILE A 134 -17.75 12.35 16.89
N SER A 135 -18.61 12.95 17.73
CA SER A 135 -19.88 13.48 17.25
C SER A 135 -19.67 14.69 16.34
N GLN A 136 -20.45 14.78 15.26
CA GLN A 136 -20.43 15.93 14.36
C GLN A 136 -20.69 17.25 15.09
N LYS A 137 -21.62 17.23 16.09
CA LYS A 137 -21.91 18.38 16.93
C LYS A 137 -20.64 18.90 17.60
N ARG A 138 -19.83 18.01 18.20
CA ARG A 138 -18.58 18.37 18.86
C ARG A 138 -17.54 18.97 17.90
N VAL A 139 -17.47 18.44 16.68
CA VAL A 139 -16.57 19.00 15.66
C VAL A 139 -16.97 20.42 15.30
N ILE A 140 -18.28 20.70 15.20
CA ILE A 140 -18.80 22.04 14.87
C ILE A 140 -18.59 23.01 16.04
N GLU A 141 -18.79 22.57 17.27
CA GLU A 141 -18.52 23.39 18.46
C GLU A 141 -17.07 23.88 18.49
N VAL A 142 -16.11 23.00 18.18
CA VAL A 142 -14.67 23.32 18.24
C VAL A 142 -14.20 24.06 16.98
N ARG A 143 -14.73 23.69 15.80
CA ARG A 143 -14.23 24.19 14.51
C ARG A 143 -15.10 25.31 13.90
N GLY A 144 -16.24 25.60 14.52
CA GLY A 144 -17.20 26.59 14.05
C GLY A 144 -18.12 26.10 12.92
N GLN A 145 -19.07 26.93 12.53
CA GLN A 145 -20.10 26.62 11.54
C GLN A 145 -19.54 26.20 10.16
N HIS A 146 -18.37 26.71 9.78
CA HIS A 146 -17.72 26.32 8.52
C HIS A 146 -17.38 24.82 8.46
N ALA A 147 -17.30 24.15 9.62
CA ALA A 147 -17.01 22.72 9.68
C ALA A 147 -18.07 21.87 8.99
N TYR A 148 -19.32 22.33 8.85
CA TYR A 148 -20.33 21.61 8.06
C TYR A 148 -19.88 21.43 6.59
N GLY A 149 -19.40 22.51 5.96
CA GLY A 149 -18.87 22.48 4.61
C GLY A 149 -17.62 21.59 4.51
N HIS A 150 -16.73 21.70 5.50
CA HIS A 150 -15.51 20.87 5.55
C HIS A 150 -15.85 19.38 5.66
N ILE A 151 -16.77 18.99 6.56
CA ILE A 151 -17.19 17.60 6.74
C ILE A 151 -17.84 17.07 5.46
N LYS A 152 -18.68 17.87 4.80
CA LYS A 152 -19.27 17.50 3.51
C LYS A 152 -18.18 17.21 2.48
N THR A 153 -17.24 18.12 2.28
CA THR A 153 -16.11 17.95 1.35
C THR A 153 -15.29 16.68 1.67
N LEU A 154 -14.97 16.47 2.96
CA LEU A 154 -14.19 15.31 3.39
C LEU A 154 -14.93 13.99 3.17
N ARG A 155 -16.24 13.98 3.34
CA ARG A 155 -17.09 12.82 3.06
C ARG A 155 -17.19 12.56 1.56
N ASP A 156 -17.41 13.61 0.76
CA ASP A 156 -17.50 13.50 -0.70
C ASP A 156 -16.17 13.01 -1.32
N MET A 157 -15.03 13.30 -0.66
CA MET A 157 -13.71 12.78 -0.99
C MET A 157 -13.46 11.37 -0.44
N GLY A 158 -14.39 10.78 0.30
CA GLY A 158 -14.23 9.46 0.90
C GLY A 158 -13.23 9.38 2.08
N LEU A 159 -12.77 10.51 2.63
CA LEU A 159 -11.80 10.56 3.73
C LEU A 159 -12.44 10.38 5.11
N VAL A 160 -13.72 10.74 5.25
CA VAL A 160 -14.50 10.65 6.48
C VAL A 160 -15.80 9.93 6.21
N ALA A 161 -16.12 8.96 7.05
CA ALA A 161 -17.42 8.31 7.11
C ALA A 161 -18.28 8.92 8.21
N THR A 162 -19.60 8.93 7.98
CA THR A 162 -20.59 9.39 8.95
C THR A 162 -21.53 8.25 9.30
N GLU A 163 -21.61 7.91 10.57
CA GLU A 163 -22.55 6.91 11.10
C GLU A 163 -23.64 7.61 11.91
N ARG A 164 -24.88 7.18 11.73
CA ARG A 164 -26.01 7.73 12.53
C ARG A 164 -25.97 7.13 13.93
N ASN A 165 -25.98 7.99 14.93
CA ASN A 165 -26.08 7.59 16.33
C ASN A 165 -27.26 8.37 16.99
N GLY A 166 -28.42 7.73 17.03
CA GLY A 166 -29.64 8.37 17.48
C GLY A 166 -30.03 9.59 16.63
N ARG A 167 -30.10 10.79 17.26
CA ARG A 167 -30.40 12.07 16.59
C ARG A 167 -29.16 12.79 16.06
N SER A 168 -27.95 12.23 16.25
CA SER A 168 -26.68 12.84 15.84
C SER A 168 -25.92 11.95 14.89
N PHE A 169 -24.86 12.49 14.30
CA PHE A 169 -23.91 11.76 13.47
C PHE A 169 -22.58 11.65 14.19
N VAL A 170 -21.95 10.50 14.06
CA VAL A 170 -20.58 10.22 14.51
C VAL A 170 -19.67 10.15 13.29
N LEU A 171 -18.52 10.78 13.39
CA LEU A 171 -17.50 10.88 12.33
C LEU A 171 -16.33 9.95 12.67
N LYS A 172 -15.87 9.23 11.65
CA LYS A 172 -14.66 8.41 11.67
C LYS A 172 -13.90 8.60 10.36
N THR A 173 -12.60 8.43 10.37
CA THR A 173 -11.82 8.31 9.14
C THR A 173 -12.08 6.96 8.48
N THR A 174 -11.92 6.89 7.17
CA THR A 174 -12.06 5.67 6.37
C THR A 174 -10.73 4.95 6.19
N ASP A 175 -10.77 3.71 5.68
CA ASP A 175 -9.55 3.02 5.26
C ASP A 175 -8.84 3.77 4.13
N TYR A 176 -9.61 4.38 3.22
CA TYR A 176 -9.08 5.24 2.17
C TYR A 176 -8.26 6.42 2.72
N PHE A 177 -8.68 7.02 3.84
CA PHE A 177 -7.87 8.04 4.52
C PHE A 177 -6.51 7.49 4.95
N ALA A 178 -6.47 6.31 5.58
CA ALA A 178 -5.21 5.70 6.00
C ALA A 178 -4.31 5.39 4.80
N ASP A 179 -4.88 4.84 3.73
CA ASP A 179 -4.17 4.53 2.50
C ASP A 179 -3.63 5.78 1.80
N TYR A 180 -4.46 6.82 1.71
CA TYR A 180 -4.10 8.08 1.07
C TYR A 180 -2.93 8.80 1.74
N PHE A 181 -2.88 8.77 3.08
CA PHE A 181 -1.81 9.40 3.86
C PHE A 181 -0.67 8.45 4.22
N GLY A 182 -0.66 7.20 3.73
CA GLY A 182 0.34 6.20 4.06
C GLY A 182 0.38 5.88 5.57
N LEU A 183 -0.79 5.89 6.22
CA LEU A 183 -0.94 5.64 7.64
C LEU A 183 -1.22 4.16 7.89
N THR A 184 -0.80 3.67 9.05
CA THR A 184 -1.19 2.34 9.52
C THR A 184 -2.65 2.37 10.00
N GLN A 185 -3.37 1.28 9.77
CA GLN A 185 -4.75 1.12 10.27
C GLN A 185 -4.81 0.77 11.77
N ASP A 186 -3.67 0.46 12.39
CA ASP A 186 -3.59 0.20 13.82
C ASP A 186 -3.83 1.50 14.64
N PRO A 187 -4.85 1.55 15.51
CA PRO A 187 -5.22 2.74 16.28
C PRO A 187 -4.09 3.30 17.16
N SER A 188 -3.22 2.43 17.66
CA SER A 188 -2.11 2.82 18.55
C SER A 188 -1.00 3.55 17.79
N SER A 189 -0.69 3.07 16.59
CA SER A 189 0.30 3.66 15.70
C SER A 189 -0.24 4.89 14.97
N LEU A 190 -1.52 4.88 14.63
CA LEU A 190 -2.20 5.95 13.91
C LEU A 190 -2.02 7.33 14.57
N LYS A 191 -2.23 7.44 15.88
CA LYS A 191 -2.07 8.71 16.60
C LYS A 191 -0.65 9.27 16.53
N ARG A 192 0.36 8.40 16.53
CA ARG A 192 1.78 8.78 16.41
C ARG A 192 2.09 9.26 15.00
N ASP A 193 1.60 8.53 14.01
CA ASP A 193 1.80 8.87 12.59
C ASP A 193 1.05 10.16 12.23
N LEU A 194 -0.15 10.38 12.78
CA LEU A 194 -0.89 11.65 12.65
C LEU A 194 -0.12 12.84 13.22
N LYS A 195 0.55 12.70 14.36
CA LYS A 195 1.40 13.76 14.91
C LYS A 195 2.58 14.09 13.98
N ARG A 196 3.14 13.10 13.30
CA ARG A 196 4.23 13.31 12.35
C ARG A 196 3.78 14.06 11.10
N ILE A 197 2.62 13.69 10.55
CA ILE A 197 2.13 14.23 9.26
C ILE A 197 1.39 15.55 9.44
N PHE A 198 0.57 15.64 10.48
CA PHE A 198 -0.31 16.80 10.73
C PHE A 198 0.14 17.66 11.91
N GLY A 199 1.41 17.59 12.32
CA GLY A 199 1.91 18.18 13.58
C GLY A 199 1.48 19.61 13.84
N GLU A 200 1.52 20.49 12.84
CA GLU A 200 1.05 21.88 12.96
C GLU A 200 -0.47 21.97 13.01
N ALA A 201 -1.18 21.24 12.15
CA ALA A 201 -2.64 21.23 12.13
C ALA A 201 -3.26 20.62 13.40
N LEU A 202 -2.54 19.68 14.05
CA LEU A 202 -2.95 19.07 15.31
C LEU A 202 -2.69 19.97 16.51
N LYS A 203 -1.68 20.83 16.52
CA LYS A 203 -1.46 21.80 17.60
C LYS A 203 -2.66 22.71 17.78
N ASP A 204 -3.19 23.23 16.69
CA ASP A 204 -4.40 24.05 16.70
C ASP A 204 -5.63 23.27 17.20
N ALA A 205 -5.75 22.00 16.80
CA ALA A 205 -6.85 21.12 17.22
C ALA A 205 -6.76 20.73 18.68
N GLN A 206 -5.56 20.54 19.23
CA GLN A 206 -5.33 20.24 20.65
C GLN A 206 -5.58 21.46 21.54
N GLN A 207 -5.13 22.65 21.15
CA GLN A 207 -5.39 23.89 21.90
C GLN A 207 -6.88 24.20 21.99
N ALA A 208 -7.63 23.96 20.93
CA ALA A 208 -9.08 24.10 20.92
C ALA A 208 -9.78 23.08 21.83
N ALA A 209 -9.23 21.86 21.94
CA ALA A 209 -9.79 20.79 22.78
C ALA A 209 -9.52 20.99 24.28
N ASN A 210 -8.35 21.55 24.63
CA ASN A 210 -7.97 21.77 26.04
C ASN A 210 -8.66 22.98 26.69
N LYS A 211 -9.22 23.90 25.88
CA LYS A 211 -10.02 25.02 26.41
C LYS A 211 -11.39 24.60 26.97
N ASP A 212 -11.81 23.38 26.68
CA ASP A 212 -13.16 22.89 26.96
C ASP A 212 -13.20 21.73 27.99
N GLU A 213 -12.08 21.37 28.63
CA GLU A 213 -12.17 20.50 29.81
C GLU A 213 -12.64 21.33 30.98
N PRO A 214 -13.81 21.03 31.58
CA PRO A 214 -14.26 21.71 32.80
C PRO A 214 -13.21 21.43 33.88
N GLN A 215 -12.62 22.47 34.43
CA GLN A 215 -11.88 22.40 35.66
C GLN A 215 -12.80 21.90 36.75
N THR A 216 -12.68 20.62 37.10
CA THR A 216 -13.33 20.02 38.26
C THR A 216 -12.46 20.24 39.48
#